data_d5bd0344961aed05495d5dc4a9f79b5d
#
_entry.id   d5bd0344961aed05495d5dc4a9f79b5d
#
_cell.length_a   1.000
_cell.length_b   1.000
_cell.length_c   1.000
_cell.angle_alpha   90.00
_cell.angle_beta   90.00
_cell.angle_gamma   90.00
#
_symmetry.space_group_name_H-M   'P 1'
#
loop_
_entity.id
_entity.type
_entity.pdbx_description
1 polymer ?
#
loop_
_entity_poly.entity_id
_entity_poly.type
_entity_poly.pdbx_seq_one_letter_code
_entity_poly.pdbx_strand_id
1 'polypeptide(L)'
;MVQFQIDPVSLPHVASGKVKLLAVFGRNRRPDHPDVPMMKEIYPELDYIVWFGIFAPAGTPELVISRMSQEMNKIAGDPELKQQLHNLALTPHPGTSAEAAALLKSDFERYGKIIRQFNIRSE
;
A
#
# COMPACT_ATOMS: atom_id res chain seq x y z
N MET A 1 10.10 -27.36 2.84
CA MET A 1 10.72 -26.06 2.44
C MET A 1 9.84 -24.96 3.01
N VAL A 2 10.40 -24.02 3.77
CA VAL A 2 9.68 -22.85 4.28
C VAL A 2 9.73 -21.76 3.20
N GLN A 3 8.59 -21.20 2.87
CA GLN A 3 8.51 -20.08 1.95
C GLN A 3 7.93 -18.87 2.67
N PHE A 4 8.53 -17.70 2.43
CA PHE A 4 8.01 -16.43 2.88
C PHE A 4 7.41 -15.67 1.70
N GLN A 5 6.31 -14.99 1.94
CA GLN A 5 5.63 -14.18 0.95
C GLN A 5 5.29 -12.81 1.55
N ILE A 6 5.50 -11.76 0.77
CA ILE A 6 5.18 -10.39 1.15
C ILE A 6 4.18 -9.87 0.14
N ASP A 7 2.90 -10.00 0.44
CA ASP A 7 1.80 -9.53 -0.41
C ASP A 7 0.48 -9.46 0.38
N PRO A 8 -0.51 -8.70 -0.09
CA PRO A 8 -1.84 -8.67 0.51
C PRO A 8 -2.73 -9.85 0.08
N VAL A 9 -2.38 -10.57 -0.98
CA VAL A 9 -3.22 -11.61 -1.59
C VAL A 9 -3.30 -12.86 -0.69
N SER A 10 -2.31 -13.09 0.15
CA SER A 10 -2.25 -14.24 1.06
C SER A 10 -3.18 -14.12 2.28
N LEU A 11 -3.75 -12.96 2.56
CA LEU A 11 -4.58 -12.76 3.75
C LEU A 11 -5.78 -13.71 3.86
N PRO A 12 -6.55 -14.01 2.80
CA PRO A 12 -7.63 -15.00 2.88
C PRO A 12 -7.16 -16.41 3.28
N HIS A 13 -5.89 -16.72 3.04
CA HIS A 13 -5.30 -18.01 3.42
C HIS A 13 -4.88 -18.08 4.89
N VAL A 14 -4.74 -16.94 5.57
CA VAL A 14 -4.54 -16.88 7.02
C VAL A 14 -5.78 -17.41 7.73
N ALA A 15 -6.98 -16.96 7.32
CA ALA A 15 -8.24 -17.41 7.89
C ALA A 15 -8.48 -18.92 7.72
N SER A 16 -7.99 -19.52 6.62
CA SER A 16 -8.07 -20.97 6.38
C SER A 16 -6.94 -21.78 7.04
N GLY A 17 -6.02 -21.13 7.75
CA GLY A 17 -4.89 -21.77 8.41
C GLY A 17 -3.78 -22.30 7.50
N LYS A 18 -3.86 -22.03 6.19
CA LYS A 18 -2.85 -22.47 5.21
C LYS A 18 -1.55 -21.71 5.29
N VAL A 19 -1.60 -20.46 5.75
CA VAL A 19 -0.44 -19.61 5.98
C VAL A 19 -0.54 -18.95 7.35
N LYS A 20 0.59 -18.59 7.93
CA LYS A 20 0.68 -17.85 9.19
C LYS A 20 1.10 -16.42 8.90
N LEU A 21 0.32 -15.47 9.38
CA LEU A 21 0.69 -14.06 9.34
C LEU A 21 1.76 -13.79 10.41
N LEU A 22 2.93 -13.31 10.02
CA LEU A 22 4.07 -13.10 10.91
C LEU A 22 4.21 -11.63 11.33
N ALA A 23 3.98 -10.73 10.39
CA ALA A 23 3.99 -9.28 10.62
C ALA A 23 3.20 -8.58 9.52
N VAL A 24 2.82 -7.33 9.75
CA VAL A 24 2.14 -6.49 8.76
C VAL A 24 2.94 -5.22 8.49
N PHE A 25 2.89 -4.76 7.24
CA PHE A 25 3.31 -3.43 6.85
C PHE A 25 2.11 -2.48 6.88
N GLY A 26 2.31 -1.24 7.26
CA GLY A 26 1.24 -0.25 7.27
C GLY A 26 1.41 0.80 8.36
N ARG A 27 0.41 1.67 8.52
CA ARG A 27 0.42 2.74 9.53
C ARG A 27 0.03 2.25 10.91
N ASN A 28 -0.93 1.33 10.98
CA ASN A 28 -1.51 0.82 12.20
C ASN A 28 -1.62 -0.71 12.15
N ARG A 29 -1.66 -1.36 13.32
CA ARG A 29 -1.97 -2.79 13.41
C ARG A 29 -3.35 -3.07 12.81
N ARG A 30 -3.51 -4.26 12.29
CA ARG A 30 -4.81 -4.70 11.77
C ARG A 30 -5.76 -5.01 12.92
N PRO A 31 -6.99 -4.46 12.90
CA PRO A 31 -7.98 -4.74 13.95
C PRO A 31 -8.41 -6.21 14.03
N ASP A 32 -8.40 -6.92 12.89
CA ASP A 32 -8.73 -8.34 12.79
C ASP A 32 -7.57 -9.28 13.17
N HIS A 33 -6.37 -8.75 13.36
CA HIS A 33 -5.18 -9.47 13.80
C HIS A 33 -4.35 -8.64 14.80
N PRO A 34 -4.90 -8.28 15.98
CA PRO A 34 -4.26 -7.34 16.90
C PRO A 34 -2.96 -7.87 17.51
N ASP A 35 -2.83 -9.19 17.60
CA ASP A 35 -1.63 -9.86 18.16
C ASP A 35 -0.46 -9.90 17.15
N VAL A 36 -0.71 -9.60 15.88
CA VAL A 36 0.35 -9.61 14.86
C VAL A 36 1.07 -8.27 14.88
N PRO A 37 2.40 -8.26 15.09
CA PRO A 37 3.17 -7.02 15.16
C PRO A 37 3.26 -6.33 13.79
N MET A 38 3.49 -5.04 13.82
CA MET A 38 3.92 -4.32 12.62
C MET A 38 5.40 -4.57 12.37
N MET A 39 5.80 -4.62 11.09
CA MET A 39 7.21 -4.82 10.74
C MET A 39 8.10 -3.76 11.37
N LYS A 40 7.68 -2.49 11.42
CA LYS A 40 8.42 -1.38 12.03
C LYS A 40 8.58 -1.49 13.57
N GLU A 41 7.76 -2.29 14.25
CA GLU A 41 7.93 -2.56 15.68
C GLU A 41 9.08 -3.55 15.94
N ILE A 42 9.39 -4.40 14.94
CA ILE A 42 10.48 -5.37 14.99
C ILE A 42 11.76 -4.77 14.39
N TYR A 43 11.61 -4.08 13.25
CA TYR A 43 12.68 -3.44 12.50
C TYR A 43 12.24 -2.01 12.14
N PRO A 44 12.61 -1.00 12.95
CA PRO A 44 12.18 0.40 12.75
C PRO A 44 12.53 0.97 11.37
N GLU A 45 13.61 0.50 10.76
CA GLU A 45 14.04 0.88 9.41
C GLU A 45 13.11 0.35 8.31
N LEU A 46 12.25 -0.63 8.60
CA LEU A 46 11.29 -1.22 7.67
C LEU A 46 9.88 -0.60 7.80
N ASP A 47 9.81 0.70 7.95
CA ASP A 47 8.53 1.44 7.91
C ASP A 47 8.10 1.72 6.46
N TYR A 48 7.70 0.66 5.77
CA TYR A 48 7.23 0.70 4.39
C TYR A 48 5.71 0.56 4.32
N ILE A 49 5.12 1.27 3.36
CA ILE A 49 3.70 1.15 3.02
C ILE A 49 3.63 0.77 1.55
N VAL A 50 2.97 -0.35 1.26
CA VAL A 50 2.57 -0.67 -0.11
C VAL A 50 1.32 0.12 -0.44
N TRP A 51 1.34 0.86 -1.54
CA TRP A 51 0.22 1.67 -1.98
C TRP A 51 -0.05 1.50 -3.47
N PHE A 52 -1.28 1.74 -3.86
CA PHE A 52 -1.74 1.74 -5.25
C PHE A 52 -2.25 3.13 -5.57
N GLY A 53 -2.01 3.58 -6.78
CA GLY A 53 -2.45 4.90 -7.25
C GLY A 53 -2.99 4.83 -8.67
N ILE A 54 -3.82 5.80 -9.01
CA ILE A 54 -4.31 6.02 -10.37
C ILE A 54 -3.50 7.15 -10.98
N PHE A 55 -2.99 6.93 -12.17
CA PHE A 55 -2.14 7.87 -12.89
C PHE A 55 -2.78 8.26 -14.21
N ALA A 56 -2.55 9.50 -14.61
CA ALA A 56 -2.94 10.01 -15.93
C ALA A 56 -1.68 10.23 -16.80
N PRO A 57 -1.80 10.16 -18.13
CA PRO A 57 -0.72 10.52 -19.04
C PRO A 57 -0.22 11.95 -18.82
N ALA A 58 1.06 12.17 -19.09
CA ALA A 58 1.62 13.52 -19.07
C ALA A 58 0.87 14.44 -20.03
N GLY A 59 0.60 15.67 -19.61
CA GLY A 59 -0.17 16.64 -20.39
C GLY A 59 -1.70 16.52 -20.28
N THR A 60 -2.21 15.62 -19.45
CA THR A 60 -3.65 15.61 -19.14
C THR A 60 -4.06 16.96 -18.54
N PRO A 61 -5.13 17.61 -19.04
CA PRO A 61 -5.58 18.90 -18.53
C PRO A 61 -5.89 18.87 -17.04
N GLU A 62 -5.47 19.91 -16.31
CA GLU A 62 -5.65 20.00 -14.85
C GLU A 62 -7.11 19.87 -14.41
N LEU A 63 -8.05 20.37 -15.22
CA LEU A 63 -9.49 20.22 -14.95
C LEU A 63 -9.92 18.74 -14.89
N VAL A 64 -9.36 17.90 -15.75
CA VAL A 64 -9.64 16.46 -15.78
C VAL A 64 -9.04 15.79 -14.55
N ILE A 65 -7.80 16.10 -14.20
CA ILE A 65 -7.11 15.57 -13.02
C ILE A 65 -7.88 15.95 -11.75
N SER A 66 -8.23 17.23 -11.60
CA SER A 66 -8.99 17.72 -10.44
C SER A 66 -10.34 17.04 -10.32
N ARG A 67 -11.08 16.88 -11.43
CA ARG A 67 -12.37 16.20 -11.42
C ARG A 67 -12.24 14.73 -11.03
N MET A 68 -11.28 14.02 -11.59
CA MET A 68 -11.01 12.63 -11.26
C MET A 68 -10.64 12.46 -9.78
N SER A 69 -9.76 13.32 -9.27
CA SER A 69 -9.36 13.30 -7.85
C SER A 69 -10.57 13.52 -6.91
N GLN A 70 -11.45 14.45 -7.24
CA GLN A 70 -12.68 14.69 -6.47
C GLN A 70 -13.60 13.47 -6.45
N GLU A 71 -13.85 12.86 -7.61
CA GLU A 71 -14.72 11.68 -7.70
C GLU A 71 -14.08 10.47 -6.97
N MET A 72 -12.78 10.26 -7.11
CA MET A 72 -12.06 9.22 -6.39
C MET A 72 -12.15 9.38 -4.87
N ASN A 73 -12.03 10.62 -4.36
CA ASN A 73 -12.18 10.90 -2.93
C ASN A 73 -13.60 10.63 -2.42
N LYS A 74 -14.64 10.92 -3.23
CA LYS A 74 -16.02 10.56 -2.89
C LYS A 74 -16.19 9.04 -2.81
N ILE A 75 -15.71 8.32 -3.81
CA ILE A 75 -15.78 6.86 -3.89
C ILE A 75 -15.01 6.23 -2.72
N ALA A 76 -13.84 6.77 -2.35
CA ALA A 76 -13.07 6.31 -1.20
C ALA A 76 -13.81 6.47 0.14
N GLY A 77 -14.83 7.33 0.19
CA GLY A 77 -15.74 7.50 1.33
C GLY A 77 -16.83 6.43 1.42
N ASP A 78 -17.12 5.71 0.33
CA ASP A 78 -18.22 4.77 0.22
C ASP A 78 -18.03 3.56 1.15
N PRO A 79 -19.04 3.21 1.98
CA PRO A 79 -18.94 2.10 2.93
C PRO A 79 -18.78 0.73 2.27
N GLU A 80 -19.45 0.51 1.14
CA GLU A 80 -19.39 -0.77 0.41
C GLU A 80 -17.99 -0.97 -0.18
N LEU A 81 -17.44 0.07 -0.82
CA LEU A 81 -16.07 0.02 -1.33
C LEU A 81 -15.05 -0.22 -0.20
N LYS A 82 -15.21 0.47 0.94
CA LYS A 82 -14.33 0.25 2.10
C LYS A 82 -14.34 -1.21 2.55
N GLN A 83 -15.53 -1.83 2.60
CA GLN A 83 -15.63 -3.24 2.97
C GLN A 83 -14.97 -4.16 1.93
N GLN A 84 -15.18 -3.90 0.64
CA GLN A 84 -14.55 -4.67 -0.43
C GLN A 84 -13.01 -4.56 -0.37
N LEU A 85 -12.48 -3.36 -0.21
CA LEU A 85 -11.05 -3.13 -0.07
C LEU A 85 -10.47 -3.76 1.20
N HIS A 86 -11.19 -3.67 2.32
CA HIS A 86 -10.77 -4.34 3.57
C HIS A 86 -10.60 -5.85 3.39
N ASN A 87 -11.50 -6.51 2.65
CA ASN A 87 -11.41 -7.94 2.33
C ASN A 87 -10.15 -8.28 1.50
N LEU A 88 -9.62 -7.31 0.78
CA LEU A 88 -8.36 -7.41 0.01
C LEU A 88 -7.14 -6.91 0.80
N ALA A 89 -7.26 -6.68 2.09
CA ALA A 89 -6.23 -6.08 2.95
C ALA A 89 -5.81 -4.66 2.53
N LEU A 90 -6.68 -3.95 1.82
CA LEU A 90 -6.47 -2.58 1.37
C LEU A 90 -7.28 -1.60 2.23
N THR A 91 -6.73 -0.40 2.43
CA THR A 91 -7.42 0.69 3.10
C THR A 91 -7.44 1.90 2.16
N PRO A 92 -8.62 2.43 1.81
CA PRO A 92 -8.69 3.64 1.00
C PRO A 92 -8.04 4.81 1.74
N HIS A 93 -7.25 5.56 1.01
CA HIS A 93 -6.57 6.75 1.53
C HIS A 93 -6.90 7.94 0.62
N PRO A 94 -8.01 8.65 0.91
CA PRO A 94 -8.35 9.85 0.16
C PRO A 94 -7.24 10.90 0.33
N GLY A 95 -6.98 11.66 -0.72
CA GLY A 95 -5.93 12.67 -0.73
C GLY A 95 -5.94 13.50 -2.00
N THR A 96 -4.96 14.37 -2.13
CA THR A 96 -4.78 15.24 -3.28
C THR A 96 -3.78 14.66 -4.28
N SER A 97 -3.84 15.13 -5.53
CA SER A 97 -2.83 14.79 -6.55
C SER A 97 -1.42 15.24 -6.12
N ALA A 98 -1.31 16.35 -5.41
CA ALA A 98 -0.02 16.84 -4.89
C ALA A 98 0.57 15.90 -3.83
N GLU A 99 -0.25 15.39 -2.90
CA GLU A 99 0.19 14.40 -1.90
C GLU A 99 0.62 13.09 -2.55
N ALA A 100 -0.13 12.62 -3.57
CA ALA A 100 0.23 11.44 -4.33
C ALA A 100 1.56 11.61 -5.08
N ALA A 101 1.78 12.77 -5.70
CA ALA A 101 3.03 13.10 -6.38
C ALA A 101 4.22 13.17 -5.41
N ALA A 102 4.02 13.76 -4.22
CA ALA A 102 5.05 13.84 -3.18
C ALA A 102 5.42 12.44 -2.66
N LEU A 103 4.44 11.58 -2.43
CA LEU A 103 4.65 10.19 -2.03
C LEU A 103 5.44 9.41 -3.09
N LEU A 104 5.02 9.51 -4.36
CA LEU A 104 5.72 8.87 -5.48
C LEU A 104 7.18 9.30 -5.56
N LYS A 105 7.44 10.60 -5.46
CA LYS A 105 8.81 11.15 -5.49
C LYS A 105 9.65 10.61 -4.33
N SER A 106 9.11 10.64 -3.11
CA SER A 106 9.79 10.13 -1.92
C SER A 106 10.14 8.64 -2.06
N ASP A 107 9.20 7.84 -2.55
CA ASP A 107 9.43 6.42 -2.75
C ASP A 107 10.42 6.14 -3.86
N PHE A 108 10.37 6.89 -4.97
CA PHE A 108 11.33 6.77 -6.06
C PHE A 108 12.77 7.02 -5.56
N GLU A 109 12.97 8.07 -4.76
CA GLU A 109 14.28 8.38 -4.18
C GLU A 109 14.75 7.30 -3.21
N ARG A 110 13.85 6.84 -2.33
CA ARG A 110 14.13 5.80 -1.33
C ARG A 110 14.48 4.47 -1.97
N TYR A 111 13.63 3.95 -2.86
CA TYR A 111 13.88 2.69 -3.55
C TYR A 111 15.09 2.79 -4.47
N GLY A 112 15.34 3.93 -5.10
CA GLY A 112 16.54 4.15 -5.90
C GLY A 112 17.82 4.05 -5.09
N LYS A 113 17.83 4.47 -3.81
CA LYS A 113 18.98 4.25 -2.91
C LYS A 113 19.18 2.77 -2.61
N ILE A 114 18.12 2.04 -2.27
CA ILE A 114 18.18 0.60 -1.97
C ILE A 114 18.67 -0.20 -3.18
N ILE A 115 18.10 0.05 -4.35
CA ILE A 115 18.48 -0.62 -5.60
C ILE A 115 19.98 -0.45 -5.88
N ARG A 116 20.50 0.77 -5.74
CA ARG A 116 21.94 1.04 -5.92
C ARG A 116 22.79 0.39 -4.86
N GLN A 117 22.39 0.47 -3.59
CA GLN A 117 23.16 -0.09 -2.47
C GLN A 117 23.31 -1.60 -2.57
N PHE A 118 22.28 -2.30 -3.01
CA PHE A 118 22.26 -3.76 -3.10
C PHE A 118 22.48 -4.28 -4.52
N ASN A 119 22.79 -3.38 -5.47
CA ASN A 119 23.00 -3.73 -6.89
C ASN A 119 21.88 -4.60 -7.47
N ILE A 120 20.63 -4.28 -7.13
CA ILE A 120 19.45 -4.99 -7.61
C ILE A 120 19.28 -4.69 -9.10
N ARG A 121 19.21 -5.72 -9.93
CA ARG A 121 19.00 -5.60 -11.38
C ARG A 121 17.73 -6.33 -11.76
N SER A 122 16.98 -5.76 -12.70
CA SER A 122 15.92 -6.49 -13.40
C SER A 122 16.57 -7.48 -14.38
N GLU A 123 16.12 -8.72 -14.33
CA GLU A 123 16.44 -9.71 -15.36
C GLU A 123 15.71 -9.37 -16.67
#